data_c2e3d93e4ecfd2512ddd37d89643f4cb
#
_entry.id   c2e3d93e4ecfd2512ddd37d89643f4cb
#
_cell.length_a   1.000
_cell.length_b   1.000
_cell.length_c   1.000
_cell.angle_alpha   90.00
_cell.angle_beta   90.00
_cell.angle_gamma   90.00
#
_symmetry.space_group_name_H-M   'P 1'
#
loop_
_entity.id
_entity.type
_entity.pdbx_description
1 polymer ?
#
loop_
_entity_poly.entity_id
_entity_poly.type
_entity_poly.pdbx_seq_one_letter_code
_entity_poly.pdbx_strand_id
1 'polypeptide(L)'
;MSQLTHINADGEAHMVDVSAKAETVREARAETFVTMLPETLAMIVDGSHHKGDVFATARIAGIQAAKRTWELIPLCHPLLLSKVEVLLQAQPEHNRVRIESVCRLSGKTGVEMEALTAASVAALTIYDMCKAVQKDMVIGPLRLLASGPYIFGSTPRPPFPPFYFQEFS
;
A
#
# COMPACT_ATOMS: atom_id res chain seq x y z
N MET A 1 9.35 13.35 -23.68
CA MET A 1 8.41 12.25 -23.35
C MET A 1 9.08 11.32 -22.34
N SER A 2 8.42 11.00 -21.27
CA SER A 2 8.89 9.98 -20.35
C SER A 2 8.78 8.60 -21.02
N GLN A 3 9.88 7.86 -21.10
CA GLN A 3 9.89 6.51 -21.63
C GLN A 3 9.43 5.52 -20.55
N LEU A 4 8.76 4.46 -20.97
CA LEU A 4 8.42 3.34 -20.10
C LEU A 4 9.70 2.58 -19.73
N THR A 5 10.08 2.61 -18.47
CA THR A 5 11.37 2.07 -18.01
C THR A 5 11.47 0.54 -18.07
N HIS A 6 10.33 -0.16 -18.06
CA HIS A 6 10.26 -1.64 -18.12
C HIS A 6 10.10 -2.19 -19.54
N ILE A 7 10.21 -1.35 -20.56
CA ILE A 7 10.18 -1.74 -21.98
C ILE A 7 11.50 -1.35 -22.61
N ASN A 8 12.19 -2.32 -23.19
CA ASN A 8 13.45 -2.07 -23.89
C ASN A 8 13.24 -1.47 -25.30
N ALA A 9 14.32 -1.21 -26.02
CA ALA A 9 14.27 -0.64 -27.37
C ALA A 9 13.54 -1.55 -28.38
N ASP A 10 13.49 -2.85 -28.13
CA ASP A 10 12.82 -3.85 -28.97
C ASP A 10 11.35 -4.06 -28.61
N GLY A 11 10.84 -3.31 -27.62
CA GLY A 11 9.45 -3.39 -27.17
C GLY A 11 9.18 -4.53 -26.18
N GLU A 12 10.21 -5.16 -25.64
CA GLU A 12 10.11 -6.28 -24.73
C GLU A 12 10.17 -5.83 -23.26
N ALA A 13 9.44 -6.55 -22.39
CA ALA A 13 9.47 -6.30 -20.97
C ALA A 13 10.81 -6.72 -20.35
N HIS A 14 11.38 -5.89 -19.49
CA HIS A 14 12.61 -6.20 -18.76
C HIS A 14 12.63 -5.54 -17.38
N MET A 15 13.39 -6.14 -16.47
CA MET A 15 13.71 -5.53 -15.19
C MET A 15 14.82 -4.50 -15.39
N VAL A 16 14.63 -3.27 -14.88
CA VAL A 16 15.57 -2.16 -15.05
C VAL A 16 16.91 -2.50 -14.40
N ASP A 17 18.03 -2.27 -15.12
CA ASP A 17 19.37 -2.35 -14.55
C ASP A 17 19.65 -1.11 -13.67
N VAL A 18 19.84 -1.34 -12.38
CA VAL A 18 20.15 -0.29 -11.39
C VAL A 18 21.57 -0.38 -10.85
N SER A 19 22.43 -1.21 -11.46
CA SER A 19 23.81 -1.46 -10.97
C SER A 19 24.66 -0.20 -10.87
N ALA A 20 24.45 0.78 -11.77
CA ALA A 20 25.18 2.05 -11.81
C ALA A 20 24.60 3.12 -10.87
N LYS A 21 23.43 2.93 -10.27
CA LYS A 21 22.81 3.90 -9.37
C LYS A 21 23.47 3.87 -7.99
N ALA A 22 23.62 5.05 -7.38
CA ALA A 22 24.08 5.17 -6.01
C ALA A 22 23.01 4.67 -5.02
N GLU A 23 23.45 4.11 -3.91
CA GLU A 23 22.57 3.80 -2.80
C GLU A 23 22.15 5.06 -2.06
N THR A 24 20.86 5.22 -1.88
CA THR A 24 20.26 6.31 -1.09
C THR A 24 19.17 5.77 -0.19
N VAL A 25 18.90 6.46 0.91
CA VAL A 25 17.74 6.13 1.74
C VAL A 25 16.49 6.57 0.99
N ARG A 26 15.55 5.64 0.83
CA ARG A 26 14.30 5.88 0.10
C ARG A 26 13.11 5.51 0.97
N GLU A 27 12.06 6.29 0.84
CA GLU A 27 10.79 6.05 1.53
C GLU A 27 9.64 6.19 0.55
N ALA A 28 8.63 5.36 0.71
CA ALA A 28 7.34 5.50 0.04
C ALA A 28 6.21 5.31 1.04
N ARG A 29 5.12 6.03 0.81
CA ARG A 29 3.87 5.93 1.56
C ARG A 29 2.72 5.70 0.59
N ALA A 30 1.85 4.77 0.93
CA ALA A 30 0.64 4.49 0.17
C ALA A 30 -0.57 4.45 1.09
N GLU A 31 -1.75 4.66 0.53
CA GLU A 31 -2.99 4.55 1.27
C GLU A 31 -4.06 3.87 0.45
N THR A 32 -4.96 3.18 1.13
CA THR A 32 -6.21 2.69 0.60
C THR A 32 -7.28 2.68 1.68
N PHE A 33 -8.50 2.36 1.28
CA PHE A 33 -9.66 2.31 2.17
C PHE A 33 -10.44 1.03 1.91
N VAL A 34 -11.13 0.56 2.94
CA VAL A 34 -12.16 -0.47 2.81
C VAL A 34 -13.46 0.14 3.35
N THR A 35 -14.41 0.39 2.45
CA THR A 35 -15.72 0.94 2.79
C THR A 35 -16.69 -0.21 3.06
N MET A 36 -17.45 -0.07 4.12
CA MET A 36 -18.35 -1.11 4.62
C MET A 36 -19.57 -0.52 5.31
N LEU A 37 -20.52 -1.38 5.65
CA LEU A 37 -21.66 -0.97 6.47
C LEU A 37 -21.22 -0.58 7.88
N PRO A 38 -21.94 0.36 8.54
CA PRO A 38 -21.63 0.74 9.93
C PRO A 38 -21.57 -0.43 10.89
N GLU A 39 -22.44 -1.41 10.73
CA GLU A 39 -22.49 -2.61 11.56
C GLU A 39 -21.24 -3.49 11.42
N THR A 40 -20.73 -3.61 10.20
CA THR A 40 -19.49 -4.36 9.91
C THR A 40 -18.29 -3.66 10.55
N LEU A 41 -18.22 -2.34 10.42
CA LEU A 41 -17.15 -1.55 11.04
C LEU A 41 -17.20 -1.65 12.58
N ALA A 42 -18.37 -1.58 13.16
CA ALA A 42 -18.54 -1.73 14.60
C ALA A 42 -18.04 -3.06 15.10
N MET A 43 -18.30 -4.16 14.38
CA MET A 43 -17.78 -5.50 14.74
C MET A 43 -16.25 -5.56 14.74
N ILE A 44 -15.60 -4.87 13.82
CA ILE A 44 -14.14 -4.79 13.77
C ILE A 44 -13.61 -4.03 14.99
N VAL A 45 -14.21 -2.89 15.29
CA VAL A 45 -13.75 -1.96 16.33
C VAL A 45 -13.96 -2.53 17.74
N ASP A 46 -15.10 -3.17 17.99
CA ASP A 46 -15.42 -3.73 19.31
C ASP A 46 -14.78 -5.11 19.56
N GLY A 47 -14.10 -5.68 18.56
CA GLY A 47 -13.42 -6.96 18.66
C GLY A 47 -14.35 -8.18 18.71
N SER A 48 -15.65 -8.01 18.40
CA SER A 48 -16.63 -9.11 18.40
C SER A 48 -16.53 -10.03 17.19
N HIS A 49 -15.58 -9.78 16.29
CA HIS A 49 -15.40 -10.58 15.09
C HIS A 49 -14.90 -11.99 15.41
N HIS A 50 -15.63 -13.01 14.92
CA HIS A 50 -15.35 -14.42 15.23
C HIS A 50 -14.00 -14.96 14.74
N LYS A 51 -13.37 -14.28 13.77
CA LYS A 51 -12.02 -14.62 13.26
C LYS A 51 -10.87 -13.97 14.06
N GLY A 52 -11.17 -13.23 15.14
CA GLY A 52 -10.18 -12.57 15.97
C GLY A 52 -9.90 -11.13 15.58
N ASP A 53 -8.72 -10.63 15.94
CA ASP A 53 -8.32 -9.23 15.70
C ASP A 53 -8.05 -8.97 14.23
N VAL A 54 -8.99 -8.30 13.58
CA VAL A 54 -8.93 -7.98 12.15
C VAL A 54 -7.76 -7.04 11.84
N PHE A 55 -7.55 -6.01 12.65
CA PHE A 55 -6.47 -5.04 12.41
C PHE A 55 -5.09 -5.65 12.62
N ALA A 56 -4.90 -6.45 13.66
CA ALA A 56 -3.62 -7.13 13.88
C ALA A 56 -3.27 -8.08 12.73
N THR A 57 -4.25 -8.86 12.28
CA THR A 57 -4.05 -9.80 11.16
C THR A 57 -3.76 -9.07 9.85
N ALA A 58 -4.49 -8.01 9.54
CA ALA A 58 -4.28 -7.20 8.33
C ALA A 58 -2.91 -6.50 8.35
N ARG A 59 -2.47 -6.02 9.51
CA ARG A 59 -1.16 -5.40 9.68
C ARG A 59 -0.04 -6.37 9.36
N ILE A 60 -0.06 -7.56 9.93
CA ILE A 60 0.95 -8.60 9.67
C ILE A 60 0.94 -8.99 8.20
N ALA A 61 -0.22 -9.19 7.61
CA ALA A 61 -0.36 -9.53 6.19
C ALA A 61 0.25 -8.46 5.27
N GLY A 62 0.00 -7.19 5.56
CA GLY A 62 0.58 -6.07 4.82
C GLY A 62 2.10 -6.01 4.94
N ILE A 63 2.64 -6.21 6.13
CA ILE A 63 4.10 -6.26 6.36
C ILE A 63 4.73 -7.41 5.59
N GLN A 64 4.16 -8.59 5.64
CA GLN A 64 4.65 -9.74 4.88
C GLN A 64 4.59 -9.51 3.38
N ALA A 65 3.50 -8.90 2.89
CA ALA A 65 3.33 -8.59 1.47
C ALA A 65 4.38 -7.62 0.95
N ALA A 66 4.73 -6.59 1.72
CA ALA A 66 5.81 -5.67 1.37
C ALA A 66 7.12 -6.41 1.12
N LYS A 67 7.46 -7.37 1.98
CA LYS A 67 8.68 -8.19 1.87
C LYS A 67 8.67 -9.15 0.68
N ARG A 68 7.51 -9.45 0.12
CA ARG A 68 7.31 -10.40 -0.98
C ARG A 68 6.81 -9.74 -2.26
N THR A 69 6.88 -8.45 -2.36
CA THR A 69 6.39 -7.70 -3.54
C THR A 69 7.04 -8.21 -4.83
N TRP A 70 8.32 -8.49 -4.82
CA TRP A 70 9.05 -9.02 -5.97
C TRP A 70 8.55 -10.40 -6.44
N GLU A 71 7.93 -11.20 -5.57
CA GLU A 71 7.31 -12.48 -5.94
C GLU A 71 5.97 -12.28 -6.66
N LEU A 72 5.31 -11.14 -6.44
CA LEU A 72 3.97 -10.83 -6.97
C LEU A 72 4.03 -9.95 -8.22
N ILE A 73 4.98 -9.03 -8.26
CA ILE A 73 5.14 -8.05 -9.35
C ILE A 73 6.39 -8.43 -10.15
N PRO A 74 6.23 -8.95 -11.38
CA PRO A 74 7.28 -9.69 -12.09
C PRO A 74 8.59 -8.92 -12.31
N LEU A 75 8.52 -7.60 -12.53
CA LEU A 75 9.68 -6.79 -12.88
C LEU A 75 10.22 -5.97 -11.70
N CYS A 76 9.73 -6.22 -10.48
CA CYS A 76 10.28 -5.63 -9.27
C CYS A 76 11.56 -6.32 -8.82
N HIS A 77 12.51 -5.53 -8.34
CA HIS A 77 13.73 -6.05 -7.73
C HIS A 77 13.43 -6.64 -6.34
N PRO A 78 14.07 -7.74 -5.92
CA PRO A 78 14.02 -8.17 -4.54
C PRO A 78 14.79 -7.17 -3.66
N LEU A 79 14.12 -6.64 -2.63
CA LEU A 79 14.66 -5.57 -1.81
C LEU A 79 14.68 -5.97 -0.33
N LEU A 80 15.75 -5.57 0.36
CA LEU A 80 15.86 -5.68 1.82
C LEU A 80 15.32 -4.39 2.45
N LEU A 81 14.08 -4.45 2.93
CA LEU A 81 13.44 -3.32 3.57
C LEU A 81 13.98 -3.10 4.98
N SER A 82 14.34 -1.88 5.31
CA SER A 82 14.77 -1.49 6.66
C SER A 82 13.59 -1.12 7.56
N LYS A 83 12.46 -0.71 6.98
CA LYS A 83 11.24 -0.38 7.70
C LYS A 83 10.01 -0.75 6.86
N VAL A 84 9.05 -1.40 7.50
CA VAL A 84 7.69 -1.57 7.00
C VAL A 84 6.74 -1.26 8.13
N GLU A 85 5.81 -0.35 7.90
CA GLU A 85 4.79 0.03 8.86
C GLU A 85 3.44 0.03 8.15
N VAL A 86 2.45 -0.56 8.78
CA VAL A 86 1.06 -0.59 8.30
C VAL A 86 0.18 -0.05 9.41
N LEU A 87 -0.47 1.07 9.14
CA LEU A 87 -1.36 1.76 10.06
C LEU A 87 -2.80 1.55 9.60
N LEU A 88 -3.66 1.14 10.52
CA LEU A 88 -5.08 0.94 10.26
C LEU A 88 -5.88 1.82 11.21
N GLN A 89 -6.83 2.54 10.65
CA GLN A 89 -7.67 3.48 11.38
C GLN A 89 -9.13 3.31 10.97
N ALA A 90 -9.99 3.01 11.94
CA ALA A 90 -11.42 3.11 11.70
C ALA A 90 -11.84 4.57 11.52
N GLN A 91 -12.63 4.84 10.50
CA GLN A 91 -13.24 6.14 10.22
C GLN A 91 -14.76 6.00 10.18
N PRO A 92 -15.44 5.97 11.36
CA PRO A 92 -16.90 5.75 11.43
C PRO A 92 -17.71 6.81 10.67
N GLU A 93 -17.22 8.04 10.63
CA GLU A 93 -17.84 9.16 9.91
C GLU A 93 -17.91 8.94 8.38
N HIS A 94 -17.09 8.04 7.87
CA HIS A 94 -17.05 7.66 6.45
C HIS A 94 -17.36 6.18 6.21
N ASN A 95 -17.76 5.44 7.24
CA ASN A 95 -18.05 4.00 7.17
C ASN A 95 -16.93 3.20 6.51
N ARG A 96 -15.69 3.44 6.94
CA ARG A 96 -14.52 2.81 6.32
C ARG A 96 -13.37 2.59 7.29
N VAL A 97 -12.47 1.71 6.89
CA VAL A 97 -11.13 1.59 7.47
C VAL A 97 -10.14 2.27 6.53
N ARG A 98 -9.33 3.17 7.06
CA ARG A 98 -8.18 3.75 6.36
C ARG A 98 -6.96 2.89 6.64
N ILE A 99 -6.21 2.60 5.60
CA ILE A 99 -4.94 1.87 5.67
C ILE A 99 -3.84 2.75 5.08
N GLU A 100 -2.78 2.96 5.83
CA GLU A 100 -1.57 3.62 5.36
C GLU A 100 -0.38 2.68 5.53
N SER A 101 0.44 2.57 4.52
CA SER A 101 1.70 1.82 4.54
C SER A 101 2.89 2.74 4.36
N VAL A 102 3.96 2.43 5.06
CA VAL A 102 5.25 3.13 4.94
C VAL A 102 6.33 2.07 4.75
N CYS A 103 7.09 2.20 3.67
CA CYS A 103 8.25 1.35 3.41
C CYS A 103 9.50 2.21 3.26
N ARG A 104 10.62 1.72 3.80
CA ARG A 104 11.92 2.39 3.72
C ARG A 104 13.02 1.38 3.47
N LEU A 105 14.03 1.78 2.71
CA LEU A 105 15.28 1.05 2.57
C LEU A 105 16.43 1.99 2.24
N SER A 106 17.66 1.50 2.37
CA SER A 106 18.83 2.05 1.70
C SER A 106 19.12 1.20 0.47
N GLY A 107 19.08 1.80 -0.72
CA GLY A 107 19.21 1.03 -1.95
C GLY A 107 19.19 1.89 -3.20
N LYS A 108 19.14 1.21 -4.33
CA LYS A 108 19.27 1.79 -5.68
C LYS A 108 17.94 2.05 -6.38
N THR A 109 16.84 1.55 -5.82
CA THR A 109 15.49 1.74 -6.36
C THR A 109 14.56 2.33 -5.33
N GLY A 110 13.42 2.88 -5.78
CA GLY A 110 12.31 3.25 -4.91
C GLY A 110 11.58 2.05 -4.33
N VAL A 111 10.71 2.31 -3.38
CA VAL A 111 9.90 1.31 -2.66
C VAL A 111 8.40 1.55 -2.82
N GLU A 112 8.01 2.17 -3.91
CA GLU A 112 6.62 2.50 -4.22
C GLU A 112 5.75 1.24 -4.28
N MET A 113 6.24 0.21 -4.98
CA MET A 113 5.48 -1.03 -5.16
C MET A 113 5.34 -1.80 -3.86
N GLU A 114 6.34 -1.78 -3.00
CA GLU A 114 6.29 -2.38 -1.66
C GLU A 114 5.23 -1.71 -0.80
N ALA A 115 5.16 -0.39 -0.81
CA ALA A 115 4.15 0.38 -0.07
C ALA A 115 2.73 0.12 -0.61
N LEU A 116 2.55 0.15 -1.93
CA LEU A 116 1.26 -0.13 -2.57
C LEU A 116 0.80 -1.57 -2.34
N THR A 117 1.70 -2.53 -2.42
CA THR A 117 1.40 -3.95 -2.17
C THR A 117 1.02 -4.18 -0.72
N ALA A 118 1.73 -3.57 0.23
CA ALA A 118 1.41 -3.65 1.65
C ALA A 118 -0.01 -3.15 1.95
N ALA A 119 -0.37 -1.97 1.47
CA ALA A 119 -1.70 -1.40 1.65
C ALA A 119 -2.78 -2.29 1.02
N SER A 120 -2.54 -2.79 -0.20
CA SER A 120 -3.47 -3.64 -0.93
C SER A 120 -3.76 -4.95 -0.21
N VAL A 121 -2.73 -5.65 0.26
CA VAL A 121 -2.88 -6.94 0.93
C VAL A 121 -3.50 -6.79 2.32
N ALA A 122 -3.19 -5.71 3.04
CA ALA A 122 -3.88 -5.39 4.27
C ALA A 122 -5.39 -5.19 4.04
N ALA A 123 -5.78 -4.48 2.98
CA ALA A 123 -7.18 -4.30 2.60
C ALA A 123 -7.85 -5.61 2.21
N LEU A 124 -7.20 -6.44 1.41
CA LEU A 124 -7.71 -7.77 1.04
C LEU A 124 -7.90 -8.66 2.26
N THR A 125 -7.02 -8.56 3.25
CA THR A 125 -7.12 -9.33 4.51
C THR A 125 -8.35 -8.90 5.32
N ILE A 126 -8.61 -7.59 5.42
CA ILE A 126 -9.85 -7.10 6.03
C ILE A 126 -11.07 -7.67 5.31
N TYR A 127 -11.08 -7.60 3.98
CA TYR A 127 -12.15 -8.15 3.17
C TYR A 127 -12.35 -9.65 3.44
N ASP A 128 -11.29 -10.43 3.40
CA ASP A 128 -11.36 -11.88 3.64
C ASP A 128 -11.90 -12.21 5.03
N MET A 129 -11.48 -11.48 6.04
CA MET A 129 -11.93 -11.71 7.42
C MET A 129 -13.41 -11.31 7.64
N CYS A 130 -13.91 -10.33 6.89
CA CYS A 130 -15.26 -9.78 7.08
C CYS A 130 -16.28 -10.23 6.04
N LYS A 131 -15.86 -10.93 4.97
CA LYS A 131 -16.75 -11.32 3.85
C LYS A 131 -17.93 -12.23 4.24
N ALA A 132 -17.82 -12.95 5.34
CA ALA A 132 -18.93 -13.77 5.85
C ALA A 132 -20.10 -12.90 6.34
N VAL A 133 -19.82 -11.68 6.80
CA VAL A 133 -20.80 -10.71 7.28
C VAL A 133 -21.30 -9.81 6.16
N GLN A 134 -20.38 -9.36 5.30
CA GLN A 134 -20.67 -8.43 4.20
C GLN A 134 -19.76 -8.70 3.01
N LYS A 135 -20.33 -8.98 1.82
CA LYS A 135 -19.55 -9.29 0.61
C LYS A 135 -19.33 -8.10 -0.32
N ASP A 136 -20.16 -7.07 -0.22
CA ASP A 136 -20.14 -5.91 -1.11
C ASP A 136 -19.28 -4.76 -0.58
N MET A 137 -18.35 -5.03 0.32
CA MET A 137 -17.33 -4.06 0.73
C MET A 137 -16.51 -3.59 -0.48
N VAL A 138 -16.14 -2.32 -0.49
CA VAL A 138 -15.38 -1.70 -1.58
C VAL A 138 -13.98 -1.36 -1.10
N ILE A 139 -12.97 -1.86 -1.82
CA ILE A 139 -11.56 -1.54 -1.60
C ILE A 139 -11.14 -0.46 -2.59
N GLY A 140 -10.57 0.61 -2.09
CA GLY A 140 -10.03 1.70 -2.90
C GLY A 140 -10.52 3.07 -2.44
N PRO A 141 -10.06 4.14 -3.11
CA PRO A 141 -8.96 4.12 -4.07
C PRO A 141 -7.64 3.69 -3.42
N LEU A 142 -6.73 3.13 -4.22
CA LEU A 142 -5.35 2.85 -3.83
C LEU A 142 -4.46 3.91 -4.46
N ARG A 143 -3.65 4.61 -3.65
CA ARG A 143 -2.76 5.65 -4.16
C ARG A 143 -1.46 5.77 -3.39
N LEU A 144 -0.46 6.29 -4.08
CA LEU A 144 0.78 6.70 -3.49
C LEU A 144 0.61 8.11 -2.87
N LEU A 145 0.99 8.27 -1.60
CA LEU A 145 0.95 9.56 -0.90
C LEU A 145 2.25 10.33 -1.07
N ALA A 146 3.37 9.62 -1.01
CA ALA A 146 4.70 10.19 -1.14
C ALA A 146 5.69 9.11 -1.58
N SER A 147 6.71 9.51 -2.33
CA SER A 147 7.86 8.67 -2.65
C SER A 147 9.09 9.53 -2.94
N GLY A 148 10.26 8.99 -2.70
CA GLY A 148 11.52 9.63 -3.05
C GLY A 148 12.65 9.36 -2.07
N PRO A 149 13.79 10.06 -2.25
CA PRO A 149 14.88 10.03 -1.30
C PRO A 149 14.40 10.54 0.06
N TYR A 150 14.69 9.77 1.10
CA TYR A 150 14.44 10.21 2.47
C TYR A 150 15.57 11.13 2.92
N ILE A 151 15.25 12.38 3.19
CA ILE A 151 16.16 13.31 3.82
C ILE A 151 15.79 13.38 5.29
N PHE A 152 16.69 13.01 6.17
CA PHE A 152 16.49 13.02 7.62
C PHE A 152 15.98 14.40 8.07
N GLY A 153 14.80 14.46 8.68
CA GLY A 153 14.18 15.71 9.14
C GLY A 153 13.40 16.50 8.09
N SER A 154 13.28 16.02 6.86
CA SER A 154 12.35 16.61 5.89
C SER A 154 10.92 16.20 6.21
N THR A 155 10.03 17.18 6.29
CA THR A 155 8.59 16.88 6.26
C THR A 155 8.26 16.13 4.97
N PRO A 156 7.41 15.11 5.01
CA PRO A 156 6.93 14.47 3.79
C PRO A 156 6.40 15.55 2.83
N ARG A 157 6.71 15.42 1.54
CA ARG A 157 6.06 16.27 0.55
C ARG A 157 4.56 16.22 0.77
N PRO A 158 3.85 17.35 0.66
CA PRO A 158 2.42 17.36 0.79
C PRO A 158 1.81 16.28 -0.13
N PRO A 159 0.72 15.65 0.29
CA PRO A 159 0.07 14.64 -0.54
C PRO A 159 -0.24 15.24 -1.92
N PHE A 160 -0.21 14.40 -2.95
CA PHE A 160 -0.70 14.80 -4.27
C PHE A 160 -2.04 15.50 -4.10
N PRO A 161 -2.32 16.55 -4.88
CA PRO A 161 -3.60 17.25 -4.78
C PRO A 161 -4.74 16.24 -4.85
N PRO A 162 -5.82 16.47 -4.11
CA PRO A 162 -6.94 15.56 -4.12
C PRO A 162 -7.39 15.38 -5.58
N PHE A 163 -7.40 14.12 -6.05
CA PHE A 163 -8.04 13.83 -7.32
C PHE A 163 -9.53 14.16 -7.14
N TYR A 164 -9.99 15.18 -7.84
CA TYR A 164 -11.41 15.40 -7.98
C TYR A 164 -11.98 14.18 -8.70
N PHE A 165 -12.83 13.43 -8.03
CA PHE A 165 -13.72 12.52 -8.71
C PHE A 165 -14.58 13.39 -9.63
N GLN A 166 -14.33 13.37 -10.94
CA GLN A 166 -15.37 13.71 -11.88
C GLN A 166 -16.39 12.58 -11.77
N GLU A 167 -17.52 12.90 -11.19
CA GLU A 167 -18.70 12.06 -11.28
C GLU A 167 -18.99 11.85 -12.76
N PHE A 168 -18.81 10.64 -13.24
CA PHE A 168 -19.35 10.23 -14.52
C PHE A 168 -20.86 10.04 -14.30
N SER A 169 -21.64 11.06 -14.64
CA SER A 169 -23.09 10.99 -14.79
C SER A 169 -23.45 10.29 -16.10
#